data_61cb4518cfe6acf598cbf4d90fe11701
#
_entry.id   61cb4518cfe6acf598cbf4d90fe11701
#
_cell.length_a   1.000
_cell.length_b   1.000
_cell.length_c   1.000
_cell.angle_alpha   90.00
_cell.angle_beta   90.00
_cell.angle_gamma   90.00
#
_symmetry.space_group_name_H-M   'P 1'
#
loop_
_entity.id
_entity.type
_entity.pdbx_description
1 polymer ?
#
loop_
_entity_poly.entity_id
_entity_poly.type
_entity_poly.pdbx_seq_one_letter_code
_entity_poly.pdbx_strand_id
1 'polypeptide(L)'
;VTWALGHLVSLADPEQYGKEYKEWNMDVLPMMPKHWKLTVLKKTSKQFQTVKKLLLRNDIKDVIIATDAGREGELVARWILQMSGNKKPIYRLWISSVTDKAIKDGFAHLKQGKEYDNLFRAARSRAEADWLVGINATRALTCKYNAQLSCGRVQTPTLAMIMNREQEIRNFKPQ
;
A
#
# COMPACT_ATOMS: atom_id res chain seq x y z
N VAL A 1 -22.88 -4.07 -4.41
CA VAL A 1 -21.50 -4.51 -4.56
C VAL A 1 -20.71 -3.46 -5.33
N THR A 2 -19.47 -3.20 -4.93
CA THR A 2 -18.51 -2.35 -5.62
C THR A 2 -17.10 -2.95 -5.49
N TRP A 3 -16.13 -2.41 -6.20
CA TRP A 3 -14.77 -2.96 -6.26
C TRP A 3 -13.71 -1.86 -6.23
N ALA A 4 -12.48 -2.24 -5.94
CA ALA A 4 -11.28 -1.45 -6.14
C ALA A 4 -10.48 -1.98 -7.35
N LEU A 5 -9.87 -1.07 -8.10
CA LEU A 5 -8.97 -1.38 -9.20
C LEU A 5 -7.51 -1.30 -8.68
N GLY A 6 -7.12 -2.25 -7.81
CA GLY A 6 -5.90 -2.13 -7.02
C GLY A 6 -6.01 -0.99 -6.00
N HIS A 7 -4.95 -0.22 -5.79
CA HIS A 7 -4.97 0.92 -4.87
C HIS A 7 -5.80 2.08 -5.45
N LEU A 8 -6.76 2.59 -4.67
CA LEU A 8 -7.47 3.86 -4.93
C LEU A 8 -6.89 5.00 -4.07
N VAL A 9 -6.22 4.64 -2.99
CA VAL A 9 -5.61 5.55 -2.01
C VAL A 9 -4.18 5.11 -1.79
N SER A 10 -3.27 6.07 -1.61
CA SER A 10 -1.86 5.86 -1.29
C SER A 10 -1.39 6.81 -0.21
N LEU A 11 -0.18 6.60 0.31
CA LEU A 11 0.53 7.64 1.05
C LEU A 11 0.78 8.83 0.12
N ALA A 12 0.73 10.02 0.69
CA ALA A 12 0.90 11.27 -0.05
C ALA A 12 2.33 11.42 -0.60
N ASP A 13 2.44 12.12 -1.72
CA ASP A 13 3.73 12.47 -2.30
C ASP A 13 4.50 13.47 -1.41
N PRO A 14 5.84 13.49 -1.49
CA PRO A 14 6.69 14.40 -0.69
C PRO A 14 6.23 15.86 -0.66
N GLU A 15 5.81 16.39 -1.79
CA GLU A 15 5.37 17.79 -1.93
C GLU A 15 4.18 18.15 -1.03
N GLN A 16 3.37 17.17 -0.63
CA GLN A 16 2.23 17.41 0.26
C GLN A 16 2.64 17.58 1.75
N TYR A 17 3.89 17.28 2.07
CA TYR A 17 4.43 17.44 3.41
C TYR A 17 5.15 18.79 3.60
N GLY A 18 5.69 19.37 2.51
CA GLY A 18 6.33 20.67 2.51
C GLY A 18 6.77 21.08 1.11
N LYS A 19 6.79 22.40 0.84
CA LYS A 19 7.22 22.93 -0.47
C LYS A 19 8.70 22.64 -0.75
N GLU A 20 9.51 22.55 0.31
CA GLU A 20 10.93 22.19 0.28
C GLU A 20 11.19 20.81 -0.30
N TYR A 21 10.22 19.91 -0.21
CA TYR A 21 10.34 18.55 -0.76
C TYR A 21 9.95 18.43 -2.22
N LYS A 22 9.56 19.53 -2.87
CA LYS A 22 9.25 19.54 -4.29
C LYS A 22 10.49 19.29 -5.14
N GLU A 23 11.58 19.97 -4.81
CA GLU A 23 12.87 19.79 -5.47
C GLU A 23 13.70 18.73 -4.75
N TRP A 24 14.49 18.01 -5.53
CA TRP A 24 15.37 16.97 -4.99
C TRP A 24 16.69 17.63 -4.57
N ASN A 25 16.89 17.74 -3.27
CA ASN A 25 18.06 18.31 -2.66
C ASN A 25 18.51 17.46 -1.47
N MET A 26 19.82 17.29 -1.28
CA MET A 26 20.40 16.58 -0.13
C MET A 26 20.10 17.27 1.20
N ASP A 27 20.01 18.60 1.22
CA ASP A 27 19.87 19.38 2.45
C ASP A 27 18.52 19.15 3.16
N VAL A 28 17.51 18.67 2.41
CA VAL A 28 16.18 18.38 2.97
C VAL A 28 15.99 16.91 3.37
N LEU A 29 17.04 16.12 3.31
CA LEU A 29 17.01 14.71 3.68
C LEU A 29 17.67 14.49 5.07
N PRO A 30 17.21 13.51 5.84
CA PRO A 30 16.10 12.60 5.56
C PRO A 30 14.74 13.25 5.76
N MET A 31 13.83 12.96 4.84
CA MET A 31 12.43 13.33 4.99
C MET A 31 11.72 12.40 5.96
N MET A 32 11.26 12.93 7.08
CA MET A 32 10.64 12.16 8.19
C MET A 32 9.29 12.78 8.57
N PRO A 33 8.18 12.39 7.90
CA PRO A 33 6.88 12.94 8.22
C PRO A 33 6.45 12.65 9.67
N LYS A 34 6.06 13.66 10.42
CA LYS A 34 5.51 13.50 11.77
C LYS A 34 4.11 12.87 11.74
N HIS A 35 3.35 13.16 10.69
CA HIS A 35 2.01 12.64 10.47
C HIS A 35 1.86 12.17 9.02
N TRP A 36 1.40 10.95 8.87
CA TRP A 36 1.14 10.37 7.56
C TRP A 36 -0.12 10.93 6.93
N LYS A 37 -0.02 11.35 5.68
CA LYS A 37 -1.13 11.82 4.87
C LYS A 37 -1.49 10.77 3.84
N LEU A 38 -2.78 10.58 3.63
CA LEU A 38 -3.31 9.74 2.55
C LEU A 38 -3.80 10.62 1.41
N THR A 39 -3.67 10.15 0.19
CA THR A 39 -4.17 10.82 -1.01
C THR A 39 -4.92 9.85 -1.92
N VAL A 40 -5.95 10.35 -2.57
CA VAL A 40 -6.67 9.59 -3.61
C VAL A 40 -5.86 9.65 -4.90
N LEU A 41 -5.58 8.50 -5.50
CA LEU A 41 -4.84 8.42 -6.74
C LEU A 41 -5.62 9.05 -7.90
N LYS A 42 -5.00 9.96 -8.64
CA LYS A 42 -5.64 10.68 -9.76
C LYS A 42 -6.25 9.73 -10.78
N LYS A 43 -5.51 8.68 -11.16
CA LYS A 43 -5.95 7.68 -12.16
C LYS A 43 -7.20 6.91 -11.75
N THR A 44 -7.42 6.69 -10.46
CA THR A 44 -8.54 5.90 -9.93
C THR A 44 -9.56 6.75 -9.17
N SER A 45 -9.45 8.06 -9.24
CA SER A 45 -10.30 9.01 -8.51
C SER A 45 -11.80 8.81 -8.81
N LYS A 46 -12.16 8.56 -10.05
CA LYS A 46 -13.56 8.28 -10.45
C LYS A 46 -14.11 7.06 -9.70
N GLN A 47 -13.34 5.98 -9.63
CA GLN A 47 -13.75 4.77 -8.93
C GLN A 47 -13.83 5.02 -7.41
N PHE A 48 -12.86 5.74 -6.84
CA PHE A 48 -12.92 6.14 -5.43
C PHE A 48 -14.20 6.92 -5.11
N GLN A 49 -14.59 7.89 -5.93
CA GLN A 49 -15.83 8.66 -5.74
C GLN A 49 -17.08 7.77 -5.83
N THR A 50 -17.09 6.79 -6.73
CA THR A 50 -18.18 5.82 -6.83
C THR A 50 -18.31 5.01 -5.54
N VAL A 51 -17.20 4.47 -5.05
CA VAL A 51 -17.16 3.70 -3.78
C VAL A 51 -17.58 4.59 -2.61
N LYS A 52 -17.05 5.80 -2.50
CA LYS A 52 -17.42 6.77 -1.46
C LYS A 52 -18.91 7.09 -1.47
N LYS A 53 -19.49 7.34 -2.64
CA LYS A 53 -20.94 7.57 -2.78
C LYS A 53 -21.76 6.41 -2.22
N LEU A 54 -21.38 5.17 -2.55
CA LEU A 54 -22.07 3.98 -2.08
C LEU A 54 -21.93 3.81 -0.56
N LEU A 55 -20.73 3.99 -0.02
CA LEU A 55 -20.48 3.89 1.42
C LEU A 55 -21.28 4.89 2.25
N LEU A 56 -21.53 6.08 1.72
CA LEU A 56 -22.25 7.15 2.42
C LEU A 56 -23.78 7.07 2.30
N ARG A 57 -24.33 6.12 1.55
CA ARG A 57 -25.78 5.93 1.43
C ARG A 57 -26.39 5.54 2.77
N ASN A 58 -27.56 6.11 3.09
CA ASN A 58 -28.26 5.85 4.36
C ASN A 58 -28.90 4.47 4.42
N ASP A 59 -29.21 3.86 3.27
CA ASP A 59 -29.81 2.52 3.18
C ASP A 59 -28.78 1.39 3.41
N ILE A 60 -27.48 1.69 3.38
CA ILE A 60 -26.40 0.76 3.70
C ILE A 60 -26.20 0.72 5.21
N LYS A 61 -26.37 -0.43 5.82
CA LYS A 61 -26.18 -0.63 7.28
C LYS A 61 -24.73 -1.01 7.62
N ASP A 62 -24.14 -1.92 6.86
CA ASP A 62 -22.86 -2.54 7.12
C ASP A 62 -21.98 -2.57 5.88
N VAL A 63 -20.69 -2.71 6.08
CA VAL A 63 -19.69 -2.84 5.01
C VAL A 63 -18.97 -4.17 5.15
N ILE A 64 -19.01 -4.98 4.10
CA ILE A 64 -18.24 -6.22 4.04
C ILE A 64 -17.02 -6.00 3.16
N ILE A 65 -15.84 -6.14 3.74
CA ILE A 65 -14.57 -6.13 3.02
C ILE A 65 -14.35 -7.52 2.43
N ALA A 66 -14.31 -7.61 1.11
CA ALA A 66 -14.10 -8.84 0.34
C ALA A 66 -12.85 -8.74 -0.58
N THR A 67 -11.89 -7.90 -0.21
CA THR A 67 -10.57 -7.85 -0.86
C THR A 67 -9.73 -9.06 -0.48
N ASP A 68 -8.60 -9.25 -1.17
CA ASP A 68 -7.72 -10.40 -0.95
C ASP A 68 -7.45 -10.67 0.53
N ALA A 69 -7.41 -11.96 0.89
CA ALA A 69 -7.12 -12.43 2.24
C ALA A 69 -5.62 -12.26 2.56
N GLY A 70 -5.21 -11.04 2.85
CA GLY A 70 -3.82 -10.70 3.10
C GLY A 70 -3.63 -9.24 3.54
N ARG A 71 -2.38 -8.89 3.84
CA ARG A 71 -1.99 -7.54 4.28
C ARG A 71 -2.38 -6.46 3.29
N GLU A 72 -2.13 -6.68 2.01
CA GLU A 72 -2.42 -5.70 0.96
C GLU A 72 -3.92 -5.48 0.77
N GLY A 73 -4.71 -6.56 0.74
CA GLY A 73 -6.17 -6.44 0.64
C GLY A 73 -6.77 -5.69 1.83
N GLU A 74 -6.27 -5.94 3.04
CA GLU A 74 -6.70 -5.22 4.24
C GLU A 74 -6.31 -3.74 4.17
N LEU A 75 -5.08 -3.43 3.75
CA LEU A 75 -4.58 -2.05 3.61
C LEU A 75 -5.42 -1.24 2.62
N VAL A 76 -5.63 -1.79 1.42
CA VAL A 76 -6.42 -1.16 0.36
C VAL A 76 -7.82 -0.82 0.87
N ALA A 77 -8.51 -1.79 1.48
CA ALA A 77 -9.87 -1.59 1.97
C ALA A 77 -9.92 -0.55 3.08
N ARG A 78 -9.05 -0.64 4.08
CA ARG A 78 -9.04 0.28 5.23
C ARG A 78 -8.72 1.71 4.84
N TRP A 79 -7.79 1.93 3.94
CA TRP A 79 -7.49 3.28 3.45
C TRP A 79 -8.66 3.89 2.67
N ILE A 80 -9.37 3.09 1.86
CA ILE A 80 -10.59 3.54 1.18
C ILE A 80 -11.65 3.94 2.20
N LEU A 81 -11.91 3.11 3.22
CA LEU A 81 -12.89 3.38 4.26
C LEU A 81 -12.53 4.63 5.08
N GLN A 82 -11.26 4.78 5.44
CA GLN A 82 -10.76 5.95 6.16
C GLN A 82 -10.94 7.24 5.34
N MET A 83 -10.53 7.24 4.08
CA MET A 83 -10.61 8.41 3.20
C MET A 83 -12.05 8.74 2.77
N SER A 84 -12.94 7.76 2.77
CA SER A 84 -14.36 7.99 2.49
C SER A 84 -15.15 8.53 3.70
N GLY A 85 -14.56 8.47 4.91
CA GLY A 85 -15.22 8.86 6.15
C GLY A 85 -16.27 7.84 6.63
N ASN A 86 -16.08 6.57 6.33
CA ASN A 86 -16.99 5.50 6.74
C ASN A 86 -17.09 5.41 8.27
N LYS A 87 -18.33 5.40 8.78
CA LYS A 87 -18.64 5.20 10.20
C LYS A 87 -19.45 3.92 10.46
N LYS A 88 -19.76 3.18 9.42
CA LYS A 88 -20.57 1.96 9.51
C LYS A 88 -19.76 0.79 10.05
N PRO A 89 -20.41 -0.19 10.69
CA PRO A 89 -19.77 -1.44 11.07
C PRO A 89 -19.09 -2.12 9.87
N ILE A 90 -17.95 -2.72 10.16
CA ILE A 90 -17.10 -3.37 9.14
C ILE A 90 -17.01 -4.84 9.47
N TYR A 91 -17.31 -5.68 8.48
CA TYR A 91 -17.10 -7.12 8.52
C TYR A 91 -16.06 -7.52 7.48
N ARG A 92 -15.40 -8.62 7.72
CA ARG A 92 -14.36 -9.16 6.84
C ARG A 92 -14.77 -10.54 6.32
N LEU A 93 -14.87 -10.64 5.00
CA LEU A 93 -14.93 -11.90 4.29
C LEU A 93 -13.49 -12.36 4.05
N TRP A 94 -13.07 -13.43 4.74
CA TRP A 94 -11.72 -13.97 4.65
C TRP A 94 -11.73 -15.32 3.98
N ILE A 95 -11.47 -15.34 2.70
CA ILE A 95 -11.45 -16.57 1.88
C ILE A 95 -10.18 -16.61 1.02
N SER A 96 -9.62 -17.78 0.85
CA SER A 96 -8.46 -18.07 -0.02
C SER A 96 -8.85 -18.73 -1.35
N SER A 97 -10.13 -19.01 -1.54
CA SER A 97 -10.69 -19.63 -2.73
C SER A 97 -11.96 -18.93 -3.15
N VAL A 98 -12.22 -18.88 -4.46
CA VAL A 98 -13.41 -18.23 -5.06
C VAL A 98 -14.45 -19.26 -5.55
N THR A 99 -14.40 -20.51 -5.07
CA THR A 99 -15.44 -21.49 -5.35
C THR A 99 -16.75 -21.11 -4.65
N ASP A 100 -17.89 -21.52 -5.23
CA ASP A 100 -19.22 -21.22 -4.66
C ASP A 100 -19.34 -21.68 -3.20
N LYS A 101 -18.77 -22.86 -2.88
CA LYS A 101 -18.74 -23.38 -1.53
C LYS A 101 -17.95 -22.46 -0.59
N ALA A 102 -16.72 -22.08 -0.97
CA ALA A 102 -15.87 -21.22 -0.14
C ALA A 102 -16.50 -19.84 0.08
N ILE A 103 -17.17 -19.29 -0.93
CA ILE A 103 -17.88 -18.02 -0.83
C ILE A 103 -19.06 -18.14 0.17
N LYS A 104 -19.91 -19.16 0.02
CA LYS A 104 -21.06 -19.40 0.92
C LYS A 104 -20.59 -19.61 2.36
N ASP A 105 -19.60 -20.44 2.57
CA ASP A 105 -19.01 -20.71 3.88
C ASP A 105 -18.39 -19.45 4.49
N GLY A 106 -17.71 -18.66 3.67
CA GLY A 106 -17.11 -17.38 4.10
C GLY A 106 -18.15 -16.36 4.54
N PHE A 107 -19.28 -16.25 3.83
CA PHE A 107 -20.38 -15.37 4.23
C PHE A 107 -21.12 -15.87 5.49
N ALA A 108 -21.16 -17.18 5.71
CA ALA A 108 -21.70 -17.74 6.95
C ALA A 108 -20.80 -17.46 8.17
N HIS A 109 -19.50 -17.20 7.96
CA HIS A 109 -18.49 -17.00 9.00
C HIS A 109 -17.79 -15.64 8.90
N LEU A 110 -18.56 -14.59 8.61
CA LEU A 110 -18.02 -13.22 8.58
C LEU A 110 -17.44 -12.84 9.95
N LYS A 111 -16.25 -12.27 9.93
CA LYS A 111 -15.57 -11.78 11.14
C LYS A 111 -15.72 -10.27 11.27
N GLN A 112 -15.65 -9.77 12.50
CA GLN A 112 -15.64 -8.34 12.72
C GLN A 112 -14.34 -7.71 12.22
N GLY A 113 -14.43 -6.53 11.61
CA GLY A 113 -13.26 -5.81 11.13
C GLY A 113 -12.18 -5.59 12.19
N LYS A 114 -12.57 -5.41 13.47
CA LYS A 114 -11.65 -5.23 14.60
C LYS A 114 -10.66 -6.38 14.78
N GLU A 115 -11.02 -7.60 14.43
CA GLU A 115 -10.14 -8.77 14.53
C GLU A 115 -8.89 -8.62 13.61
N TYR A 116 -8.99 -7.78 12.59
CA TYR A 116 -7.92 -7.53 11.62
C TYR A 116 -7.16 -6.22 11.84
N ASP A 117 -7.39 -5.52 12.95
CA ASP A 117 -6.73 -4.25 13.24
C ASP A 117 -5.21 -4.38 13.35
N ASN A 118 -4.70 -5.46 13.93
CA ASN A 118 -3.25 -5.71 14.00
C ASN A 118 -2.67 -6.02 12.62
N LEU A 119 -3.40 -6.73 11.77
CA LEU A 119 -3.00 -6.97 10.38
C LEU A 119 -2.93 -5.66 9.59
N PHE A 120 -3.92 -4.79 9.75
CA PHE A 120 -3.92 -3.45 9.16
C PHE A 120 -2.75 -2.60 9.65
N ARG A 121 -2.48 -2.59 10.97
CA ARG A 121 -1.35 -1.86 11.54
C ARG A 121 -0.03 -2.34 10.96
N ALA A 122 0.17 -3.66 10.86
CA ALA A 122 1.36 -4.25 10.24
C ALA A 122 1.51 -3.87 8.77
N ALA A 123 0.42 -3.92 7.99
CA ALA A 123 0.41 -3.52 6.59
C ALA A 123 0.74 -2.03 6.42
N ARG A 124 0.16 -1.17 7.26
CA ARG A 124 0.41 0.27 7.26
C ARG A 124 1.87 0.59 7.61
N SER A 125 2.41 -0.01 8.68
CA SER A 125 3.81 0.20 9.08
C SER A 125 4.78 -0.22 7.97
N ARG A 126 4.46 -1.32 7.26
CA ARG A 126 5.24 -1.73 6.09
C ARG A 126 5.20 -0.69 4.98
N ALA A 127 4.01 -0.19 4.62
CA ALA A 127 3.86 0.83 3.59
C ALA A 127 4.60 2.13 3.95
N GLU A 128 4.52 2.55 5.21
CA GLU A 128 5.24 3.70 5.74
C GLU A 128 6.76 3.49 5.66
N ALA A 129 7.26 2.32 6.03
CA ALA A 129 8.69 1.98 5.94
C ALA A 129 9.17 1.91 4.47
N ASP A 130 8.38 1.31 3.58
CA ASP A 130 8.70 1.28 2.15
C ASP A 130 8.76 2.69 1.54
N TRP A 131 7.86 3.57 1.95
CA TRP A 131 7.87 4.98 1.54
C TRP A 131 9.11 5.72 2.06
N LEU A 132 9.42 5.59 3.37
CA LEU A 132 10.58 6.25 3.99
C LEU A 132 11.89 5.83 3.31
N VAL A 133 12.12 4.52 3.20
CA VAL A 133 13.35 4.00 2.59
C VAL A 133 13.40 4.37 1.10
N GLY A 134 12.30 4.14 0.38
CA GLY A 134 12.25 4.39 -1.05
C GLY A 134 12.50 5.84 -1.41
N ILE A 135 11.81 6.78 -0.78
CA ILE A 135 11.93 8.20 -1.09
C ILE A 135 13.31 8.75 -0.70
N ASN A 136 13.74 8.51 0.55
CA ASN A 136 14.99 9.09 1.03
C ASN A 136 16.22 8.50 0.30
N ALA A 137 16.29 7.18 0.18
CA ALA A 137 17.43 6.54 -0.47
C ALA A 137 17.48 6.84 -1.99
N THR A 138 16.34 6.83 -2.66
CA THR A 138 16.27 7.19 -4.08
C THR A 138 16.73 8.62 -4.33
N ARG A 139 16.25 9.58 -3.56
CA ARG A 139 16.66 10.98 -3.68
C ARG A 139 18.12 11.19 -3.34
N ALA A 140 18.59 10.60 -2.24
CA ALA A 140 20.00 10.70 -1.84
C ALA A 140 20.94 10.17 -2.93
N LEU A 141 20.67 8.99 -3.48
CA LEU A 141 21.49 8.40 -4.54
C LEU A 141 21.43 9.24 -5.82
N THR A 142 20.24 9.67 -6.23
CA THR A 142 20.06 10.49 -7.42
C THR A 142 20.82 11.82 -7.32
N CYS A 143 20.70 12.53 -6.18
CA CYS A 143 21.41 13.78 -5.96
C CYS A 143 22.94 13.59 -5.87
N LYS A 144 23.38 12.54 -5.14
CA LYS A 144 24.82 12.27 -4.94
C LYS A 144 25.54 11.94 -6.23
N TYR A 145 24.93 11.15 -7.09
CA TYR A 145 25.56 10.64 -8.31
C TYR A 145 25.15 11.40 -9.58
N ASN A 146 24.26 12.39 -9.44
CA ASN A 146 23.66 13.14 -10.55
C ASN A 146 23.15 12.20 -11.67
N ALA A 147 22.48 11.13 -11.28
CA ALA A 147 21.98 10.09 -12.18
C ALA A 147 20.60 9.62 -11.70
N GLN A 148 19.71 9.27 -12.62
CA GLN A 148 18.39 8.73 -12.26
C GLN A 148 18.55 7.32 -11.68
N LEU A 149 18.69 7.26 -10.36
CA LEU A 149 18.83 6.03 -9.60
C LEU A 149 17.56 5.76 -8.79
N SER A 150 17.34 4.50 -8.48
CA SER A 150 16.24 4.10 -7.59
C SER A 150 16.76 3.15 -6.50
N CYS A 151 16.16 3.26 -5.32
CA CYS A 151 16.43 2.38 -4.20
C CYS A 151 15.12 1.97 -3.54
N GLY A 152 15.04 0.74 -3.11
CA GLY A 152 13.86 0.23 -2.41
C GLY A 152 14.19 -0.98 -1.58
N ARG A 153 13.39 -1.18 -0.55
CA ARG A 153 13.58 -2.23 0.45
C ARG A 153 13.51 -3.66 -0.11
N VAL A 154 12.87 -3.85 -1.26
CA VAL A 154 12.79 -5.14 -1.94
C VAL A 154 13.67 -5.17 -3.18
N GLN A 155 13.53 -4.18 -4.07
CA GLN A 155 14.22 -4.18 -5.37
C GLN A 155 15.76 -4.15 -5.24
N THR A 156 16.30 -3.38 -4.29
CA THR A 156 17.75 -3.24 -4.13
C THR A 156 18.40 -4.54 -3.64
N PRO A 157 17.90 -5.21 -2.59
CA PRO A 157 18.43 -6.52 -2.20
C PRO A 157 18.27 -7.58 -3.28
N THR A 158 17.15 -7.57 -4.02
CA THR A 158 16.93 -8.51 -5.13
C THR A 158 17.98 -8.33 -6.21
N LEU A 159 18.26 -7.07 -6.61
CA LEU A 159 19.31 -6.77 -7.58
C LEU A 159 20.69 -7.21 -7.08
N ALA A 160 20.99 -6.98 -5.79
CA ALA A 160 22.26 -7.41 -5.21
C ALA A 160 22.44 -8.93 -5.26
N MET A 161 21.38 -9.70 -4.98
CA MET A 161 21.42 -11.16 -5.09
C MET A 161 21.68 -11.63 -6.53
N ILE A 162 21.04 -10.98 -7.51
CA ILE A 162 21.27 -11.28 -8.95
C ILE A 162 22.72 -10.97 -9.32
N MET A 163 23.22 -9.79 -8.94
CA MET A 163 24.60 -9.40 -9.24
C MET A 163 25.63 -10.36 -8.60
N ASN A 164 25.41 -10.75 -7.35
CA ASN A 164 26.30 -11.72 -6.69
C ASN A 164 26.30 -13.07 -7.44
N ARG A 165 25.12 -13.52 -7.86
CA ARG A 165 25.02 -14.76 -8.65
C ARG A 165 25.73 -14.66 -10.00
N GLU A 166 25.61 -13.54 -10.70
CA GLU A 166 26.33 -13.29 -11.94
C GLU A 166 27.85 -13.33 -11.73
N GLN A 167 28.35 -12.75 -10.63
CA GLN A 167 29.78 -12.79 -10.30
C GLN A 167 30.26 -14.22 -9.99
N GLU A 168 29.47 -15.01 -9.25
CA GLU A 168 29.77 -16.42 -9.02
C GLU A 168 29.89 -17.21 -10.33
N ILE A 169 28.97 -17.01 -11.26
CA ILE A 169 28.96 -17.67 -12.57
C ILE A 169 30.20 -17.28 -13.37
N ARG A 170 30.55 -15.98 -13.42
CA ARG A 170 31.74 -15.49 -14.15
C ARG A 170 33.06 -16.00 -13.58
N ASN A 171 33.08 -16.21 -12.25
CA ASN A 171 34.29 -16.68 -11.55
C ASN A 171 34.33 -18.21 -11.43
N PHE A 172 33.33 -18.91 -11.91
CA PHE A 172 33.25 -20.37 -11.82
C PHE A 172 34.37 -21.01 -12.67
N LYS A 173 35.17 -21.86 -12.02
CA LYS A 173 36.18 -22.70 -12.67
C LYS A 173 35.74 -24.15 -12.52
N PRO A 174 35.44 -24.85 -13.63
CA PRO A 174 35.17 -26.29 -13.54
C PRO A 174 36.39 -27.02 -12.99
N GLN A 175 36.14 -27.97 -12.08
CA GLN A 175 37.18 -28.92 -11.60
C GLN A 175 37.39 -30.03 -12.58
#